data_4b17ee51cfce965f8283a218c0970ae0
#
_entry.id   4b17ee51cfce965f8283a218c0970ae0
#
_cell.length_a   1.000
_cell.length_b   1.000
_cell.length_c   1.000
_cell.angle_alpha   90.00
_cell.angle_beta   90.00
_cell.angle_gamma   90.00
#
_symmetry.space_group_name_H-M   'P 1'
#
loop_
_entity.id
_entity.type
_entity.pdbx_description
1 polymer ?
#
loop_
_entity_poly.entity_id
_entity_poly.type
_entity_poly.pdbx_seq_one_letter_code
_entity_poly.pdbx_strand_id
1 'polypeptide(L)'
;MASALPWYVLLLPLVSAAVIALGTRRSHTISSFVSVGAAVIGFAVSCVIFATPDLRPVEFPWIDLRPDFYVPLGLTLDGLSKTMLVLVTGVGALIHIYSLGYMRDDAGKSRYFASLSFFMFSMLGIVLANNFVMMFIFWELVGVSSYLLIGHWFERDSAADAANKAFLTNRIGDFGFMLGILMVWASTGSVVFSEVAGRMGQITTHPGYLTAAA
;
A
#
# COMPACT_ATOMS: atom_id res chain seq x y z
N MET A 1 4.41 -10.69 -21.70
CA MET A 1 3.53 -9.61 -22.23
C MET A 1 3.37 -8.53 -21.17
N ALA A 2 3.45 -7.26 -21.55
CA ALA A 2 3.12 -6.16 -20.62
C ALA A 2 1.64 -6.24 -20.26
N SER A 3 1.29 -6.14 -18.97
CA SER A 3 -0.09 -6.28 -18.49
C SER A 3 -0.45 -5.16 -17.52
N ALA A 4 -1.65 -4.63 -17.70
CA ALA A 4 -2.24 -3.66 -16.78
C ALA A 4 -2.95 -4.33 -15.59
N LEU A 5 -3.06 -5.67 -15.59
CA LEU A 5 -3.81 -6.42 -14.58
C LEU A 5 -3.38 -6.13 -13.13
N PRO A 6 -2.06 -6.04 -12.81
CA PRO A 6 -1.61 -5.69 -11.46
C PRO A 6 -2.04 -4.29 -11.01
N TRP A 7 -2.11 -3.34 -11.96
CA TRP A 7 -2.61 -1.99 -11.69
C TRP A 7 -4.10 -1.98 -11.35
N TYR A 8 -4.90 -2.84 -12.00
CA TYR A 8 -6.32 -2.97 -11.65
C TYR A 8 -6.49 -3.50 -10.22
N VAL A 9 -5.71 -4.50 -9.80
CA VAL A 9 -5.77 -5.00 -8.41
C VAL A 9 -5.39 -3.93 -7.41
N LEU A 10 -4.35 -3.14 -7.71
CA LEU A 10 -3.91 -2.04 -6.86
C LEU A 10 -4.99 -0.95 -6.76
N LEU A 11 -5.53 -0.50 -7.89
CA LEU A 11 -6.42 0.67 -7.94
C LEU A 11 -7.87 0.35 -7.55
N LEU A 12 -8.31 -0.90 -7.65
CA LEU A 12 -9.68 -1.29 -7.37
C LEU A 12 -10.15 -0.90 -5.95
N PRO A 13 -9.37 -1.15 -4.86
CA PRO A 13 -9.74 -0.69 -3.52
C PRO A 13 -9.77 0.84 -3.39
N LEU A 14 -8.88 1.55 -4.08
CA LEU A 14 -8.88 3.02 -4.10
C LEU A 14 -10.16 3.57 -4.75
N VAL A 15 -10.53 3.01 -5.91
CA VAL A 15 -11.77 3.38 -6.60
C VAL A 15 -12.98 3.08 -5.72
N SER A 16 -12.99 1.93 -5.05
CA SER A 16 -14.04 1.58 -4.08
C SER A 16 -14.12 2.62 -2.94
N ALA A 17 -12.99 2.98 -2.34
CA ALA A 17 -12.94 3.98 -1.29
C ALA A 17 -13.47 5.35 -1.76
N ALA A 18 -13.08 5.79 -2.96
CA ALA A 18 -13.54 7.04 -3.57
C ALA A 18 -15.04 7.01 -3.88
N VAL A 19 -15.55 5.92 -4.46
CA VAL A 19 -17.00 5.75 -4.74
C VAL A 19 -17.80 5.81 -3.45
N ILE A 20 -17.32 5.20 -2.38
CA ILE A 20 -18.00 5.23 -1.08
C ILE A 20 -17.96 6.64 -0.48
N ALA A 21 -16.80 7.28 -0.47
CA ALA A 21 -16.63 8.57 0.15
C ALA A 21 -17.42 9.69 -0.55
N LEU A 22 -17.50 9.65 -1.90
CA LEU A 22 -18.08 10.71 -2.72
C LEU A 22 -19.53 10.43 -3.13
N GLY A 23 -19.88 9.16 -3.39
CA GLY A 23 -21.18 8.81 -4.01
C GLY A 23 -22.14 8.08 -3.09
N THR A 24 -21.67 7.09 -2.33
CA THR A 24 -22.58 6.17 -1.60
C THR A 24 -22.58 6.37 -0.09
N ARG A 25 -21.95 7.44 0.42
CA ARG A 25 -21.79 7.73 1.85
C ARG A 25 -23.12 7.69 2.63
N ARG A 26 -24.23 8.06 1.99
CA ARG A 26 -25.58 8.08 2.60
C ARG A 26 -26.24 6.69 2.64
N SER A 27 -25.75 5.73 1.86
CA SER A 27 -26.33 4.39 1.78
C SER A 27 -25.34 3.34 2.35
N HIS A 28 -25.51 3.01 3.62
CA HIS A 28 -24.63 2.06 4.32
C HIS A 28 -24.58 0.67 3.65
N THR A 29 -25.70 0.22 3.10
CA THR A 29 -25.79 -1.07 2.40
C THR A 29 -24.98 -1.06 1.11
N ILE A 30 -25.17 -0.05 0.25
CA ILE A 30 -24.44 0.05 -1.02
C ILE A 30 -22.94 0.20 -0.75
N SER A 31 -22.54 1.06 0.20
CA SER A 31 -21.14 1.25 0.58
C SER A 31 -20.46 -0.05 0.99
N SER A 32 -21.12 -0.84 1.83
CA SER A 32 -20.56 -2.12 2.28
C SER A 32 -20.42 -3.14 1.13
N PHE A 33 -21.42 -3.25 0.25
CA PHE A 33 -21.35 -4.15 -0.90
C PHE A 33 -20.30 -3.72 -1.93
N VAL A 34 -20.13 -2.44 -2.18
CA VAL A 34 -19.08 -1.91 -3.07
C VAL A 34 -17.69 -2.27 -2.53
N SER A 35 -17.46 -2.07 -1.23
CA SER A 35 -16.19 -2.38 -0.59
C SER A 35 -15.88 -3.88 -0.61
N VAL A 36 -16.84 -4.71 -0.17
CA VAL A 36 -16.68 -6.17 -0.15
C VAL A 36 -16.51 -6.71 -1.57
N GLY A 37 -17.33 -6.25 -2.52
CA GLY A 37 -17.21 -6.66 -3.92
C GLY A 37 -15.83 -6.35 -4.51
N ALA A 38 -15.32 -5.15 -4.28
CA ALA A 38 -13.97 -4.77 -4.70
C ALA A 38 -12.89 -5.67 -4.08
N ALA A 39 -12.99 -5.96 -2.78
CA ALA A 39 -12.03 -6.83 -2.08
C ALA A 39 -12.05 -8.27 -2.63
N VAL A 40 -13.24 -8.85 -2.85
CA VAL A 40 -13.39 -10.21 -3.38
C VAL A 40 -12.91 -10.31 -4.83
N ILE A 41 -13.25 -9.33 -5.67
CA ILE A 41 -12.76 -9.26 -7.06
C ILE A 41 -11.23 -9.10 -7.05
N GLY A 42 -10.69 -8.23 -6.20
CA GLY A 42 -9.24 -8.05 -6.04
C GLY A 42 -8.54 -9.36 -5.68
N PHE A 43 -9.11 -10.14 -4.75
CA PHE A 43 -8.57 -11.46 -4.40
C PHE A 43 -8.63 -12.45 -5.58
N ALA A 44 -9.76 -12.53 -6.28
CA ALA A 44 -9.88 -13.41 -7.43
C ALA A 44 -8.87 -13.08 -8.53
N VAL A 45 -8.68 -11.80 -8.85
CA VAL A 45 -7.68 -11.35 -9.82
C VAL A 45 -6.25 -11.61 -9.33
N SER A 46 -5.99 -11.48 -8.03
CA SER A 46 -4.68 -11.79 -7.42
C SER A 46 -4.34 -13.28 -7.57
N CYS A 47 -5.31 -14.18 -7.44
CA CYS A 47 -5.12 -15.61 -7.70
C CYS A 47 -4.77 -15.88 -9.18
N VAL A 48 -5.39 -15.16 -10.11
CA VAL A 48 -5.05 -15.24 -11.55
C VAL A 48 -3.63 -14.76 -11.81
N ILE A 49 -3.23 -13.64 -11.20
CA ILE A 49 -1.85 -13.10 -11.30
C ILE A 49 -0.85 -14.10 -10.74
N PHE A 50 -1.15 -14.72 -9.61
CA PHE A 50 -0.30 -15.73 -8.98
C PHE A 50 -0.08 -16.95 -9.89
N ALA A 51 -1.15 -17.42 -10.54
CA ALA A 51 -1.10 -18.55 -11.44
C ALA A 51 -0.48 -18.24 -12.81
N THR A 52 -0.29 -16.96 -13.15
CA THR A 52 0.26 -16.57 -14.45
C THR A 52 1.78 -16.34 -14.34
N PRO A 53 2.61 -17.16 -14.99
CA PRO A 53 4.04 -16.91 -15.06
C PRO A 53 4.36 -15.71 -15.95
N ASP A 54 5.54 -15.11 -15.75
CA ASP A 54 6.14 -14.07 -16.62
C ASP A 54 5.27 -12.84 -16.92
N LEU A 55 4.40 -12.48 -16.00
CA LEU A 55 3.57 -11.30 -16.10
C LEU A 55 4.40 -10.06 -15.74
N ARG A 56 4.57 -9.14 -16.70
CA ARG A 56 5.33 -7.90 -16.48
C ARG A 56 4.36 -6.72 -16.40
N PRO A 57 4.33 -5.98 -15.28
CA PRO A 57 3.52 -4.77 -15.18
C PRO A 57 3.99 -3.69 -16.16
N VAL A 58 3.06 -2.84 -16.57
CA VAL A 58 3.41 -1.61 -17.30
C VAL A 58 4.07 -0.65 -16.32
N GLU A 59 5.17 -0.02 -16.72
CA GLU A 59 5.90 0.98 -15.95
C GLU A 59 5.82 2.34 -16.64
N PHE A 60 5.68 3.40 -15.85
CA PHE A 60 5.59 4.77 -16.34
C PHE A 60 6.71 5.62 -15.71
N PRO A 61 7.43 6.45 -16.49
CA PRO A 61 8.36 7.43 -15.91
C PRO A 61 7.55 8.49 -15.13
N TRP A 62 7.90 8.71 -13.86
CA TRP A 62 7.27 9.73 -13.03
C TRP A 62 8.20 10.92 -12.79
N ILE A 63 9.37 10.67 -12.17
CA ILE A 63 10.40 11.69 -11.99
C ILE A 63 11.61 11.24 -12.79
N ASP A 64 11.92 11.97 -13.86
CA ASP A 64 13.02 11.65 -14.75
C ASP A 64 13.98 12.85 -14.84
N LEU A 65 14.97 12.85 -13.97
CA LEU A 65 16.07 13.81 -13.90
C LEU A 65 17.40 13.09 -14.17
N ARG A 66 17.38 12.13 -15.10
CA ARG A 66 18.61 11.38 -15.45
C ARG A 66 19.71 12.31 -16.00
N PRO A 67 20.99 12.08 -15.63
CA PRO A 67 21.50 10.87 -14.99
C PRO A 67 21.37 10.82 -13.45
N ASP A 68 21.00 11.91 -12.78
CA ASP A 68 21.14 12.06 -11.33
C ASP A 68 20.06 11.37 -10.51
N PHE A 69 18.81 11.43 -10.99
CA PHE A 69 17.68 10.87 -10.22
C PHE A 69 16.56 10.36 -11.14
N TYR A 70 16.13 9.12 -10.91
CA TYR A 70 15.03 8.52 -11.66
C TYR A 70 14.11 7.73 -10.72
N VAL A 71 12.80 8.03 -10.78
CA VAL A 71 11.76 7.33 -10.04
C VAL A 71 10.64 6.92 -11.00
N PRO A 72 10.50 5.63 -11.30
CA PRO A 72 9.38 5.13 -12.08
C PRO A 72 8.13 4.92 -11.20
N LEU A 73 6.94 5.04 -11.78
CA LEU A 73 5.73 4.42 -11.28
C LEU A 73 5.64 3.01 -11.87
N GLY A 74 6.11 2.04 -11.13
CA GLY A 74 6.19 0.65 -11.56
C GLY A 74 5.81 -0.32 -10.45
N LEU A 75 5.45 -1.53 -10.82
CA LEU A 75 5.08 -2.59 -9.89
C LEU A 75 6.06 -3.75 -10.02
N THR A 76 6.42 -4.37 -8.90
CA THR A 76 7.23 -5.60 -8.87
C THR A 76 6.32 -6.81 -8.75
N LEU A 77 6.58 -7.83 -9.58
CA LEU A 77 5.87 -9.12 -9.54
C LEU A 77 6.89 -10.27 -9.53
N ASP A 78 7.57 -10.42 -8.41
CA ASP A 78 8.39 -11.59 -8.12
C ASP A 78 7.60 -12.65 -7.33
N GLY A 79 8.22 -13.76 -6.95
CA GLY A 79 7.58 -14.82 -6.18
C GLY A 79 7.07 -14.35 -4.83
N LEU A 80 7.81 -13.45 -4.17
CA LEU A 80 7.44 -12.91 -2.87
C LEU A 80 6.24 -11.97 -3.01
N SER A 81 6.31 -10.98 -3.90
CA SER A 81 5.22 -10.01 -4.10
C SER A 81 3.92 -10.66 -4.57
N LYS A 82 3.98 -11.68 -5.45
CA LYS A 82 2.80 -12.46 -5.83
C LYS A 82 2.18 -13.20 -4.64
N THR A 83 2.99 -13.84 -3.80
CA THR A 83 2.51 -14.54 -2.59
C THR A 83 1.86 -13.55 -1.61
N MET A 84 2.53 -12.43 -1.36
CA MET A 84 2.01 -11.37 -0.48
C MET A 84 0.75 -10.73 -1.05
N LEU A 85 0.66 -10.57 -2.38
CA LEU A 85 -0.52 -10.06 -3.05
C LEU A 85 -1.77 -10.92 -2.76
N VAL A 86 -1.65 -12.25 -2.92
CA VAL A 86 -2.74 -13.19 -2.60
C VAL A 86 -3.08 -13.16 -1.11
N LEU A 87 -2.06 -13.13 -0.24
CA LEU A 87 -2.27 -13.09 1.21
C LEU A 87 -3.02 -11.82 1.63
N VAL A 88 -2.54 -10.65 1.21
CA VAL A 88 -3.15 -9.35 1.59
C VAL A 88 -4.56 -9.24 1.03
N THR A 89 -4.79 -9.62 -0.22
CA THR A 89 -6.14 -9.56 -0.82
C THR A 89 -7.08 -10.59 -0.22
N GLY A 90 -6.60 -11.80 0.09
CA GLY A 90 -7.39 -12.87 0.70
C GLY A 90 -7.82 -12.53 2.13
N VAL A 91 -6.86 -12.19 2.99
CA VAL A 91 -7.15 -11.76 4.37
C VAL A 91 -8.00 -10.49 4.36
N GLY A 92 -7.68 -9.53 3.49
CA GLY A 92 -8.46 -8.30 3.31
C GLY A 92 -9.92 -8.59 2.95
N ALA A 93 -10.18 -9.50 1.99
CA ALA A 93 -11.53 -9.89 1.62
C ALA A 93 -12.30 -10.52 2.79
N LEU A 94 -11.65 -11.40 3.56
CA LEU A 94 -12.25 -12.00 4.76
C LEU A 94 -12.61 -10.95 5.82
N ILE A 95 -11.74 -9.97 6.06
CA ILE A 95 -12.00 -8.86 6.99
C ILE A 95 -13.17 -8.01 6.49
N HIS A 96 -13.25 -7.70 5.19
CA HIS A 96 -14.36 -6.96 4.61
C HIS A 96 -15.69 -7.70 4.79
N ILE A 97 -15.72 -9.02 4.55
CA ILE A 97 -16.92 -9.85 4.74
C ILE A 97 -17.31 -9.88 6.22
N TYR A 98 -16.35 -10.14 7.13
CA TYR A 98 -16.59 -10.13 8.57
C TYR A 98 -17.19 -8.79 9.04
N SER A 99 -16.69 -7.69 8.50
CA SER A 99 -17.11 -6.34 8.86
C SER A 99 -18.56 -6.02 8.47
N LEU A 100 -19.19 -6.79 7.57
CA LEU A 100 -20.64 -6.67 7.30
C LEU A 100 -21.48 -6.89 8.55
N GLY A 101 -21.13 -7.92 9.33
CA GLY A 101 -21.77 -8.23 10.61
C GLY A 101 -21.29 -7.30 11.73
N TYR A 102 -19.98 -7.09 11.83
CA TYR A 102 -19.36 -6.29 12.88
C TYR A 102 -19.87 -4.84 12.92
N MET A 103 -20.02 -4.20 11.74
CA MET A 103 -20.47 -2.81 11.60
C MET A 103 -21.97 -2.70 11.28
N ARG A 104 -22.78 -3.72 11.57
CA ARG A 104 -24.18 -3.79 11.15
C ARG A 104 -24.99 -2.59 11.61
N ASP A 105 -24.85 -2.22 12.87
CA ASP A 105 -25.67 -1.21 13.54
C ASP A 105 -24.92 0.12 13.76
N ASP A 106 -23.72 0.29 13.14
CA ASP A 106 -22.90 1.47 13.30
C ASP A 106 -23.31 2.58 12.31
N ALA A 107 -23.53 3.80 12.82
CA ALA A 107 -23.88 4.97 12.03
C ALA A 107 -22.72 5.42 11.11
N GLY A 108 -21.47 5.10 11.43
CA GLY A 108 -20.26 5.38 10.65
C GLY A 108 -19.90 4.31 9.63
N LYS A 109 -20.74 3.31 9.41
CA LYS A 109 -20.45 2.12 8.58
C LYS A 109 -19.86 2.46 7.21
N SER A 110 -20.41 3.43 6.49
CA SER A 110 -19.87 3.84 5.18
C SER A 110 -18.46 4.40 5.29
N ARG A 111 -18.18 5.22 6.33
CA ARG A 111 -16.83 5.75 6.58
C ARG A 111 -15.83 4.63 6.90
N TYR A 112 -16.24 3.66 7.70
CA TYR A 112 -15.43 2.50 8.02
C TYR A 112 -15.03 1.71 6.76
N PHE A 113 -15.99 1.37 5.89
CA PHE A 113 -15.71 0.62 4.67
C PHE A 113 -14.85 1.41 3.66
N ALA A 114 -15.02 2.73 3.58
CA ALA A 114 -14.13 3.58 2.78
C ALA A 114 -12.69 3.54 3.31
N SER A 115 -12.50 3.70 4.63
CA SER A 115 -11.18 3.64 5.27
C SER A 115 -10.53 2.25 5.14
N LEU A 116 -11.32 1.18 5.24
CA LEU A 116 -10.85 -0.20 5.10
C LEU A 116 -10.38 -0.48 3.65
N SER A 117 -11.14 -0.01 2.66
CA SER A 117 -10.73 -0.09 1.25
C SER A 117 -9.47 0.74 0.98
N PHE A 118 -9.36 1.92 1.56
CA PHE A 118 -8.17 2.77 1.44
C PHE A 118 -6.94 2.13 2.11
N PHE A 119 -7.13 1.47 3.26
CA PHE A 119 -6.08 0.69 3.90
C PHE A 119 -5.58 -0.46 3.00
N MET A 120 -6.52 -1.20 2.39
CA MET A 120 -6.17 -2.28 1.46
C MET A 120 -5.38 -1.77 0.25
N PHE A 121 -5.76 -0.64 -0.34
CA PHE A 121 -5.01 0.03 -1.40
C PHE A 121 -3.57 0.34 -0.95
N SER A 122 -3.42 0.93 0.22
CA SER A 122 -2.13 1.32 0.78
C SER A 122 -1.21 0.12 1.01
N MET A 123 -1.75 -0.96 1.56
CA MET A 123 -1.02 -2.22 1.77
C MET A 123 -0.58 -2.87 0.45
N LEU A 124 -1.45 -2.88 -0.56
CA LEU A 124 -1.11 -3.42 -1.88
C LEU A 124 -0.02 -2.60 -2.56
N GLY A 125 -0.02 -1.28 -2.34
CA GLY A 125 1.02 -0.40 -2.87
C GLY A 125 2.40 -0.69 -2.29
N ILE A 126 2.51 -0.99 -0.99
CA ILE A 126 3.77 -1.42 -0.37
C ILE A 126 4.26 -2.74 -0.99
N VAL A 127 3.36 -3.73 -1.09
CA VAL A 127 3.69 -5.08 -1.59
C VAL A 127 4.16 -5.06 -3.04
N LEU A 128 3.61 -4.16 -3.84
CA LEU A 128 3.86 -4.08 -5.28
C LEU A 128 4.87 -3.00 -5.68
N ALA A 129 5.34 -2.16 -4.76
CA ALA A 129 6.32 -1.12 -5.07
C ALA A 129 7.58 -1.69 -5.74
N ASN A 130 8.12 -0.99 -6.76
CA ASN A 130 9.38 -1.35 -7.42
C ASN A 130 10.55 -0.44 -7.02
N ASN A 131 10.30 0.56 -6.19
CA ASN A 131 11.31 1.49 -5.71
C ASN A 131 11.00 2.00 -4.30
N PHE A 132 12.01 2.50 -3.61
CA PHE A 132 11.91 2.97 -2.23
C PHE A 132 11.00 4.20 -2.06
N VAL A 133 10.94 5.09 -3.04
CA VAL A 133 10.09 6.30 -2.97
C VAL A 133 8.62 5.90 -2.99
N MET A 134 8.24 5.01 -3.91
CA MET A 134 6.88 4.49 -4.00
C MET A 134 6.52 3.69 -2.72
N MET A 135 7.44 2.84 -2.23
CA MET A 135 7.25 2.11 -0.98
C MET A 135 7.02 3.07 0.18
N PHE A 136 7.79 4.14 0.31
CA PHE A 136 7.64 5.14 1.37
C PHE A 136 6.29 5.86 1.30
N ILE A 137 5.85 6.27 0.10
CA ILE A 137 4.54 6.90 -0.08
C ILE A 137 3.41 5.98 0.41
N PHE A 138 3.43 4.72 0.00
CA PHE A 138 2.40 3.77 0.43
C PHE A 138 2.51 3.42 1.92
N TRP A 139 3.71 3.41 2.48
CA TRP A 139 3.94 3.27 3.93
C TRP A 139 3.26 4.39 4.71
N GLU A 140 3.44 5.64 4.29
CA GLU A 140 2.77 6.80 4.84
C GLU A 140 1.23 6.70 4.74
N LEU A 141 0.72 6.19 3.61
CA LEU A 141 -0.72 5.99 3.41
C LEU A 141 -1.29 4.90 4.32
N VAL A 142 -0.52 3.85 4.66
CA VAL A 142 -0.89 2.86 5.68
C VAL A 142 -0.99 3.53 7.05
N GLY A 143 -0.05 4.42 7.39
CA GLY A 143 -0.11 5.21 8.62
C GLY A 143 -1.38 6.05 8.71
N VAL A 144 -1.73 6.78 7.65
CA VAL A 144 -2.96 7.58 7.57
C VAL A 144 -4.22 6.72 7.64
N SER A 145 -4.28 5.63 6.89
CA SER A 145 -5.45 4.74 6.88
C SER A 145 -5.64 4.01 8.22
N SER A 146 -4.56 3.66 8.90
CA SER A 146 -4.58 3.12 10.26
C SER A 146 -5.13 4.16 11.25
N TYR A 147 -4.69 5.41 11.16
CA TYR A 147 -5.23 6.51 11.96
C TYR A 147 -6.75 6.63 11.81
N LEU A 148 -7.27 6.59 10.56
CA LEU A 148 -8.70 6.68 10.29
C LEU A 148 -9.49 5.50 10.84
N LEU A 149 -8.90 4.29 10.85
CA LEU A 149 -9.54 3.07 11.36
C LEU A 149 -9.50 3.01 12.89
N ILE A 150 -8.37 3.33 13.53
CA ILE A 150 -8.25 3.39 14.99
C ILE A 150 -9.17 4.47 15.56
N GLY A 151 -9.18 5.65 14.92
CA GLY A 151 -10.04 6.78 15.27
C GLY A 151 -11.46 6.67 14.72
N HIS A 152 -11.95 5.48 14.35
CA HIS A 152 -13.29 5.34 13.78
C HIS A 152 -14.37 5.92 14.71
N TRP A 153 -14.29 5.63 16.01
CA TRP A 153 -15.16 6.21 17.05
C TRP A 153 -14.51 7.43 17.69
N PHE A 154 -14.11 8.42 16.89
CA PHE A 154 -13.40 9.64 17.33
C PHE A 154 -14.18 10.48 18.37
N GLU A 155 -15.48 10.23 18.53
CA GLU A 155 -16.32 10.84 19.58
C GLU A 155 -15.94 10.35 20.99
N ARG A 156 -15.19 9.24 21.08
CA ARG A 156 -14.64 8.73 22.34
C ARG A 156 -13.22 9.21 22.49
N ASP A 157 -12.93 9.97 23.55
CA ASP A 157 -11.58 10.50 23.83
C ASP A 157 -10.51 9.41 23.78
N SER A 158 -10.80 8.23 24.32
CA SER A 158 -9.86 7.10 24.32
C SER A 158 -9.51 6.61 22.90
N ALA A 159 -10.44 6.64 21.95
CA ALA A 159 -10.18 6.26 20.56
C ALA A 159 -9.42 7.36 19.81
N ALA A 160 -9.76 8.63 20.05
CA ALA A 160 -9.05 9.78 19.49
C ALA A 160 -7.58 9.82 19.97
N ASP A 161 -7.36 9.65 21.27
CA ASP A 161 -6.03 9.60 21.87
C ASP A 161 -5.20 8.42 21.34
N ALA A 162 -5.81 7.24 21.21
CA ALA A 162 -5.15 6.07 20.65
C ALA A 162 -4.73 6.29 19.18
N ALA A 163 -5.60 6.89 18.37
CA ALA A 163 -5.30 7.21 16.97
C ALA A 163 -4.15 8.22 16.87
N ASN A 164 -4.20 9.29 17.67
CA ASN A 164 -3.13 10.31 17.72
C ASN A 164 -1.80 9.70 18.17
N LYS A 165 -1.81 8.88 19.22
CA LYS A 165 -0.61 8.20 19.73
C LYS A 165 -0.01 7.29 18.66
N ALA A 166 -0.82 6.46 18.02
CA ALA A 166 -0.35 5.55 16.97
C ALA A 166 0.27 6.33 15.79
N PHE A 167 -0.41 7.38 15.33
CA PHE A 167 0.05 8.20 14.21
C PHE A 167 1.38 8.91 14.53
N LEU A 168 1.48 9.57 15.68
CA LEU A 168 2.70 10.29 16.08
C LEU A 168 3.88 9.34 16.28
N THR A 169 3.66 8.17 16.89
CA THR A 169 4.72 7.18 17.11
C THR A 169 5.25 6.64 15.78
N ASN A 170 4.36 6.32 14.84
CA ASN A 170 4.76 5.87 13.51
C ASN A 170 5.56 6.95 12.77
N ARG A 171 5.15 8.23 12.88
CA ARG A 171 5.83 9.34 12.21
C ARG A 171 7.28 9.51 12.63
N ILE A 172 7.61 9.23 13.89
CA ILE A 172 9.00 9.23 14.37
C ILE A 172 9.81 8.12 13.68
N GLY A 173 9.23 6.93 13.53
CA GLY A 173 9.84 5.83 12.79
C GLY A 173 10.01 6.12 11.30
N ASP A 174 9.03 6.77 10.67
CA ASP A 174 9.03 7.14 9.26
C ASP A 174 10.18 8.10 8.90
N PHE A 175 10.54 9.00 9.84
CA PHE A 175 11.72 9.84 9.68
C PHE A 175 13.00 9.00 9.56
N GLY A 176 13.16 7.97 10.40
CA GLY A 176 14.29 7.03 10.31
C GLY A 176 14.28 6.25 8.99
N PHE A 177 13.11 5.80 8.54
CA PHE A 177 12.96 5.12 7.25
C PHE A 177 13.37 6.02 6.08
N MET A 178 12.92 7.28 6.07
CA MET A 178 13.32 8.26 5.06
C MET A 178 14.84 8.49 5.03
N LEU A 179 15.48 8.61 6.20
CA LEU A 179 16.94 8.72 6.27
C LEU A 179 17.63 7.48 5.69
N GLY A 180 17.12 6.27 5.98
CA GLY A 180 17.62 5.03 5.38
C GLY A 180 17.54 5.05 3.85
N ILE A 181 16.43 5.50 3.28
CA ILE A 181 16.27 5.66 1.82
C ILE A 181 17.29 6.63 1.24
N LEU A 182 17.50 7.79 1.89
CA LEU A 182 18.48 8.77 1.45
C LEU A 182 19.91 8.22 1.52
N MET A 183 20.24 7.41 2.53
CA MET A 183 21.54 6.74 2.63
C MET A 183 21.73 5.70 1.51
N VAL A 184 20.71 4.92 1.20
CA VAL A 184 20.75 3.98 0.07
C VAL A 184 20.96 4.73 -1.23
N TRP A 185 20.21 5.79 -1.47
CA TRP A 185 20.37 6.61 -2.67
C TRP A 185 21.77 7.24 -2.75
N ALA A 186 22.27 7.84 -1.67
CA ALA A 186 23.61 8.45 -1.62
C ALA A 186 24.73 7.42 -1.90
N SER A 187 24.56 6.18 -1.50
CA SER A 187 25.57 5.12 -1.67
C SER A 187 25.48 4.42 -3.01
N THR A 188 24.27 4.28 -3.59
CA THR A 188 24.04 3.51 -4.82
C THR A 188 23.75 4.39 -6.03
N GLY A 189 23.35 5.65 -5.84
CA GLY A 189 22.89 6.55 -6.90
C GLY A 189 21.53 6.15 -7.49
N SER A 190 20.76 5.24 -6.83
CA SER A 190 19.42 4.82 -7.27
C SER A 190 18.51 4.53 -6.11
N VAL A 191 17.21 4.62 -6.35
CA VAL A 191 16.13 4.21 -5.45
C VAL A 191 15.32 3.02 -5.98
N VAL A 192 15.63 2.55 -7.19
CA VAL A 192 14.95 1.43 -7.86
C VAL A 192 15.55 0.11 -7.35
N PHE A 193 14.72 -0.81 -6.88
CA PHE A 193 15.17 -2.04 -6.20
C PHE A 193 16.13 -2.88 -7.06
N SER A 194 15.82 -3.07 -8.34
CA SER A 194 16.67 -3.86 -9.24
C SER A 194 18.03 -3.22 -9.48
N GLU A 195 18.11 -1.89 -9.56
CA GLU A 195 19.38 -1.17 -9.73
C GLU A 195 20.20 -1.18 -8.44
N VAL A 196 19.55 -0.95 -7.30
CA VAL A 196 20.20 -1.03 -5.98
C VAL A 196 20.79 -2.40 -5.77
N ALA A 197 20.01 -3.47 -6.00
CA ALA A 197 20.48 -4.85 -5.88
C ALA A 197 21.68 -5.15 -6.80
N GLY A 198 21.66 -4.66 -8.05
CA GLY A 198 22.77 -4.83 -8.99
C GLY A 198 24.05 -4.07 -8.60
N ARG A 199 23.92 -2.94 -7.91
CA ARG A 199 25.06 -2.09 -7.48
C ARG A 199 25.62 -2.48 -6.11
N MET A 200 24.86 -3.20 -5.28
CA MET A 200 25.30 -3.63 -3.93
C MET A 200 26.62 -4.39 -3.95
N GLY A 201 26.86 -5.24 -4.96
CA GLY A 201 28.13 -5.97 -5.11
C GLY A 201 29.35 -5.07 -5.43
N GLN A 202 29.14 -3.84 -5.86
CA GLN A 202 30.19 -2.88 -6.21
C GLN A 202 30.56 -1.92 -5.08
N ILE A 203 29.71 -1.84 -4.02
CA ILE A 203 29.90 -0.93 -2.88
C ILE A 203 30.79 -1.56 -1.80
N THR A 204 31.90 -2.16 -2.20
CA THR A 204 32.85 -2.73 -1.23
C THR A 204 33.71 -1.67 -0.53
N THR A 205 33.65 -0.39 -0.96
CA THR A 205 34.51 0.66 -0.45
C THR A 205 34.00 1.36 0.82
N HIS A 206 32.71 1.29 1.14
CA HIS A 206 32.13 1.90 2.33
C HIS A 206 31.01 1.04 2.95
N PRO A 207 31.34 -0.12 3.53
CA PRO A 207 30.33 -1.03 4.11
C PRO A 207 29.52 -0.40 5.26
N GLY A 208 30.04 0.64 5.93
CA GLY A 208 29.37 1.30 7.04
C GLY A 208 28.07 2.02 6.66
N TYR A 209 27.92 2.50 5.41
CA TYR A 209 26.67 3.15 4.99
C TYR A 209 25.52 2.15 4.79
N LEU A 210 25.81 0.92 4.35
CA LEU A 210 24.80 -0.11 4.14
C LEU A 210 24.28 -0.69 5.46
N THR A 211 25.15 -0.87 6.44
CA THR A 211 24.76 -1.36 7.79
C THR A 211 23.95 -0.33 8.58
N ALA A 212 24.15 0.96 8.32
CA ALA A 212 23.37 2.03 8.94
C ALA A 212 22.01 2.27 8.26
N ALA A 213 21.84 1.82 7.00
CA ALA A 213 20.59 1.94 6.24
C ALA A 213 19.65 0.71 6.40
N ALA A 214 20.17 -0.42 6.90
CA ALA A 214 19.41 -1.64 7.18
C ALA A 214 18.77 -1.63 8.56
#